data_c0001c931854399dd0b0e5e5f9a3a2a5
#
_entry.id   c0001c931854399dd0b0e5e5f9a3a2a5
#
_cell.length_a   1.000
_cell.length_b   1.000
_cell.length_c   1.000
_cell.angle_alpha   90.00
_cell.angle_beta   90.00
_cell.angle_gamma   90.00
#
_symmetry.space_group_name_H-M   'P 1'
#
loop_
_entity.id
_entity.type
_entity.pdbx_description
1 polymer ?
#
loop_
_entity_poly.entity_id
_entity_poly.type
_entity_poly.pdbx_seq_one_letter_code
_entity_poly.pdbx_strand_id
1 'polypeptide(L)'
;MQGRNVDLSDNTAFGAGFPHDTFNWLREHDPIHWHDATPKSPDGEGFWVVSRYDYIMEVFRTPELFSSNTGGGRTGGGTTLKDERAAGKVLNYTDDPQHRTLRQLVNKGFTTRALGVLEENLENRANALIDAFPEGEGFDFIQAFARELPLQAICMILGVPQDDRTELCDLIEQGLATDSPNVVAIEYIKKIQVYARGIVAEKRRNPANDIIST
;
A
#
# COMPACT_ATOMS: atom_id res chain seq x y z
N MET A 1 -3.67 32.82 -11.69
CA MET A 1 -4.41 32.65 -10.43
C MET A 1 -5.26 31.35 -10.37
N GLN A 2 -5.10 30.43 -11.33
CA GLN A 2 -5.90 29.19 -11.39
C GLN A 2 -5.40 28.02 -10.51
N GLY A 3 -4.20 28.08 -9.96
CA GLY A 3 -3.62 26.97 -9.18
C GLY A 3 -3.92 26.94 -7.68
N ARG A 4 -4.61 27.95 -7.13
CA ARG A 4 -4.74 28.13 -5.67
C ARG A 4 -5.95 27.45 -5.00
N ASN A 5 -6.88 26.86 -5.77
CA ASN A 5 -8.20 26.44 -5.24
C ASN A 5 -8.56 25.00 -5.58
N VAL A 6 -7.59 24.08 -5.62
CA VAL A 6 -7.90 22.67 -5.75
C VAL A 6 -8.13 22.12 -4.36
N ASP A 7 -9.31 21.54 -4.12
CA ASP A 7 -9.57 20.77 -2.90
C ASP A 7 -8.80 19.44 -2.98
N LEU A 8 -7.70 19.36 -2.25
CA LEU A 8 -6.81 18.19 -2.26
C LEU A 8 -7.40 17.00 -1.45
N SER A 9 -8.51 17.20 -0.75
CA SER A 9 -9.28 16.14 -0.10
C SER A 9 -10.34 15.54 -1.05
N ASP A 10 -10.57 16.16 -2.21
CA ASP A 10 -11.53 15.70 -3.20
C ASP A 10 -10.90 14.80 -4.24
N ASN A 11 -11.13 13.48 -4.16
CA ASN A 11 -10.64 12.52 -5.13
C ASN A 11 -11.08 12.85 -6.59
N THR A 12 -12.22 13.53 -6.76
CA THR A 12 -12.68 13.94 -8.10
C THR A 12 -11.80 15.02 -8.73
N ALA A 13 -11.06 15.79 -7.93
CA ALA A 13 -10.10 16.78 -8.42
C ALA A 13 -8.92 16.12 -9.16
N PHE A 14 -8.66 14.83 -8.88
CA PHE A 14 -7.61 14.04 -9.53
C PHE A 14 -8.14 13.20 -10.70
N GLY A 15 -9.45 13.14 -10.90
CA GLY A 15 -10.09 12.36 -11.96
C GLY A 15 -9.77 12.84 -13.38
N ALA A 16 -9.47 14.13 -13.56
CA ALA A 16 -9.03 14.70 -14.83
C ALA A 16 -7.51 14.63 -15.05
N GLY A 17 -6.78 14.05 -14.10
CA GLY A 17 -5.33 13.97 -14.03
C GLY A 17 -4.76 14.66 -12.81
N PHE A 18 -3.48 14.38 -12.53
CA PHE A 18 -2.79 14.98 -11.38
C PHE A 18 -2.69 16.51 -11.55
N PRO A 19 -3.03 17.32 -10.52
CA PRO A 19 -3.06 18.79 -10.62
C PRO A 19 -1.64 19.39 -10.54
N HIS A 20 -0.83 19.16 -11.58
CA HIS A 20 0.58 19.56 -11.64
C HIS A 20 0.80 21.04 -11.35
N ASP A 21 -0.04 21.93 -11.89
CA ASP A 21 0.10 23.38 -11.72
C ASP A 21 -0.06 23.79 -10.25
N THR A 22 -1.01 23.16 -9.53
CA THR A 22 -1.20 23.40 -8.09
C THR A 22 0.05 22.98 -7.31
N PHE A 23 0.57 21.78 -7.55
CA PHE A 23 1.74 21.30 -6.84
C PHE A 23 3.04 22.02 -7.24
N ASN A 24 3.16 22.49 -8.49
CA ASN A 24 4.26 23.36 -8.91
C ASN A 24 4.22 24.67 -8.12
N TRP A 25 3.06 25.30 -8.05
CA TRP A 25 2.88 26.53 -7.30
C TRP A 25 3.18 26.34 -5.80
N LEU A 26 2.68 25.28 -5.19
CA LEU A 26 2.94 24.94 -3.78
C LEU A 26 4.45 24.79 -3.54
N ARG A 27 5.18 24.04 -4.38
CA ARG A 27 6.63 23.84 -4.23
C ARG A 27 7.41 25.16 -4.25
N GLU A 28 6.97 26.12 -5.06
CA GLU A 28 7.68 27.38 -5.26
C GLU A 28 7.33 28.43 -4.21
N HIS A 29 6.06 28.49 -3.76
CA HIS A 29 5.55 29.61 -3.00
C HIS A 29 5.05 29.28 -1.61
N ASP A 30 4.54 28.05 -1.38
CA ASP A 30 3.96 27.61 -0.11
C ASP A 30 4.20 26.10 0.12
N PRO A 31 5.46 25.68 0.29
CA PRO A 31 5.83 24.27 0.28
C PRO A 31 5.38 23.47 1.51
N ILE A 32 4.95 24.16 2.57
CA ILE A 32 4.31 23.58 3.77
C ILE A 32 2.97 24.30 3.93
N HIS A 33 1.98 23.82 3.19
CA HIS A 33 0.69 24.46 3.06
C HIS A 33 -0.34 23.85 4.01
N TRP A 34 -1.05 24.69 4.75
CA TRP A 34 -2.23 24.25 5.50
C TRP A 34 -3.45 24.21 4.58
N HIS A 35 -4.03 23.04 4.43
CA HIS A 35 -5.28 22.83 3.71
C HIS A 35 -6.43 22.83 4.73
N ASP A 36 -7.30 23.82 4.64
CA ASP A 36 -8.45 23.90 5.51
C ASP A 36 -9.43 22.75 5.30
N ALA A 37 -10.15 22.39 6.35
CA ALA A 37 -11.18 21.39 6.28
C ALA A 37 -12.27 21.78 5.24
N THR A 38 -12.63 20.83 4.40
CA THR A 38 -13.75 20.94 3.46
C THR A 38 -14.81 19.89 3.78
N PRO A 39 -16.01 19.97 3.17
CA PRO A 39 -17.01 18.90 3.32
C PRO A 39 -16.54 17.52 2.85
N LYS A 40 -15.43 17.45 2.09
CA LYS A 40 -14.81 16.22 1.60
C LYS A 40 -13.60 15.78 2.41
N SER A 41 -13.15 16.61 3.35
CA SER A 41 -12.02 16.25 4.22
C SER A 41 -12.36 15.03 5.08
N PRO A 42 -11.50 14.02 5.11
CA PRO A 42 -11.65 12.90 6.03
C PRO A 42 -11.73 13.38 7.49
N ASP A 43 -12.65 12.83 8.24
CA ASP A 43 -12.91 13.18 9.64
C ASP A 43 -13.23 14.68 9.89
N GLY A 44 -13.49 15.47 8.83
CA GLY A 44 -13.83 16.89 8.92
C GLY A 44 -12.69 17.79 9.40
N GLU A 45 -11.45 17.35 9.24
CA GLU A 45 -10.25 18.09 9.68
C GLU A 45 -9.44 18.60 8.50
N GLY A 46 -8.71 19.72 8.71
CA GLY A 46 -7.67 20.18 7.81
C GLY A 46 -6.38 19.37 7.95
N PHE A 47 -5.46 19.57 7.03
CA PHE A 47 -4.20 18.84 7.02
C PHE A 47 -3.05 19.64 6.39
N TRP A 48 -1.82 19.28 6.75
CA TRP A 48 -0.63 19.85 6.17
C TRP A 48 -0.25 19.16 4.86
N VAL A 49 -0.02 19.94 3.83
CA VAL A 49 0.50 19.50 2.53
C VAL A 49 1.97 19.85 2.45
N VAL A 50 2.84 18.84 2.41
CA VAL A 50 4.29 19.02 2.26
C VAL A 50 4.68 18.65 0.85
N SER A 51 5.13 19.61 0.05
CA SER A 51 5.29 19.45 -1.40
C SER A 51 6.75 19.43 -1.89
N ARG A 52 7.73 19.83 -1.09
CA ARG A 52 9.15 19.79 -1.46
C ARG A 52 9.84 18.53 -0.96
N TYR A 53 10.72 18.00 -1.79
CA TYR A 53 11.44 16.76 -1.52
C TYR A 53 12.24 16.80 -0.21
N ASP A 54 12.98 17.87 0.06
CA ASP A 54 13.78 18.07 1.26
C ASP A 54 12.92 18.02 2.54
N TYR A 55 11.77 18.70 2.55
CA TYR A 55 10.85 18.70 3.67
C TYR A 55 10.13 17.34 3.84
N ILE A 56 9.77 16.68 2.73
CA ILE A 56 9.21 15.32 2.77
C ILE A 56 10.24 14.36 3.40
N MET A 57 11.51 14.48 3.01
CA MET A 57 12.57 13.65 3.58
C MET A 57 12.82 13.94 5.07
N GLU A 58 12.64 15.17 5.50
CA GLU A 58 12.70 15.53 6.92
C GLU A 58 11.58 14.85 7.71
N VAL A 59 10.34 14.93 7.23
CA VAL A 59 9.18 14.22 7.82
C VAL A 59 9.47 12.72 7.97
N PHE A 60 9.96 12.06 6.92
CA PHE A 60 10.24 10.62 6.97
C PHE A 60 11.42 10.24 7.87
N ARG A 61 12.38 11.15 8.07
CA ARG A 61 13.59 10.89 8.88
C ARG A 61 13.43 11.23 10.35
N THR A 62 12.32 11.86 10.73
CA THR A 62 12.07 12.35 12.09
C THR A 62 10.77 11.75 12.65
N PRO A 63 10.67 10.41 12.74
CA PRO A 63 9.44 9.72 13.15
C PRO A 63 9.03 10.04 14.59
N GLU A 64 9.97 10.52 15.43
CA GLU A 64 9.70 10.98 16.78
C GLU A 64 8.86 12.28 16.83
N LEU A 65 8.85 13.07 15.75
CA LEU A 65 8.01 14.25 15.58
C LEU A 65 6.78 13.97 14.70
N PHE A 66 6.91 13.05 13.75
CA PHE A 66 5.89 12.73 12.74
C PHE A 66 5.46 11.27 12.88
N SER A 67 4.58 11.03 13.83
CA SER A 67 4.08 9.67 14.15
C SER A 67 3.19 9.10 13.05
N SER A 68 3.40 7.82 12.74
CA SER A 68 2.48 7.02 11.91
C SER A 68 1.44 6.25 12.74
N ASN A 69 1.63 6.21 14.07
CA ASN A 69 0.76 5.49 14.98
C ASN A 69 -0.40 6.37 15.47
N THR A 70 -0.08 7.58 15.91
CA THR A 70 -1.08 8.52 16.45
C THR A 70 -0.81 9.91 15.91
N GLY A 71 -1.85 10.67 15.60
CA GLY A 71 -1.71 12.06 15.14
C GLY A 71 -2.24 13.06 16.16
N GLY A 72 -1.52 14.15 16.41
CA GLY A 72 -1.89 15.43 17.01
C GLY A 72 -3.12 15.51 17.92
N GLY A 73 -3.27 14.61 18.89
CA GLY A 73 -4.43 14.55 19.79
C GLY A 73 -5.57 13.65 19.28
N ARG A 74 -5.40 12.97 18.16
CA ARG A 74 -6.33 11.99 17.59
C ARG A 74 -6.25 10.67 18.35
N THR A 75 -7.36 9.93 18.36
CA THR A 75 -7.44 8.60 18.97
C THR A 75 -6.97 7.48 18.04
N GLY A 76 -6.74 7.80 16.78
CA GLY A 76 -6.21 6.93 15.74
C GLY A 76 -5.07 7.59 15.00
N GLY A 77 -4.54 6.92 14.01
CA GLY A 77 -3.42 7.37 13.18
C GLY A 77 -3.34 6.58 11.90
N GLY A 78 -2.16 6.49 11.34
CA GLY A 78 -1.90 5.76 10.10
C GLY A 78 -1.28 6.64 9.04
N THR A 79 -1.15 6.08 7.84
CA THR A 79 -0.54 6.75 6.68
C THR A 79 -1.58 7.45 5.79
N THR A 80 -2.80 7.60 6.26
CA THR A 80 -3.90 8.27 5.55
C THR A 80 -4.38 9.49 6.32
N LEU A 81 -5.11 10.38 5.66
CA LEU A 81 -5.74 11.53 6.32
C LEU A 81 -6.84 11.11 7.29
N LYS A 82 -7.40 9.91 7.10
CA LYS A 82 -8.44 9.33 7.95
C LYS A 82 -7.81 8.49 9.05
N ASP A 83 -8.44 8.47 10.21
CA ASP A 83 -8.05 7.59 11.31
C ASP A 83 -8.23 6.12 10.95
N GLU A 84 -7.14 5.35 11.07
CA GLU A 84 -7.11 3.94 10.72
C GLU A 84 -7.21 3.04 11.97
N ARG A 85 -8.14 2.08 11.94
CA ARG A 85 -8.29 1.10 13.03
C ARG A 85 -7.09 0.17 13.19
N ALA A 86 -6.24 0.10 12.17
CA ALA A 86 -5.01 -0.67 12.17
C ALA A 86 -3.81 0.10 12.76
N ALA A 87 -3.98 1.36 13.15
CA ALA A 87 -2.94 2.15 13.81
C ALA A 87 -2.36 1.40 15.01
N GLY A 88 -1.04 1.38 15.13
CA GLY A 88 -0.31 0.65 16.16
C GLY A 88 -0.31 -0.88 16.02
N LYS A 89 -0.87 -1.46 14.93
CA LYS A 89 -1.01 -2.92 14.78
C LYS A 89 -0.28 -3.49 13.56
N VAL A 90 -0.10 -2.69 12.53
CA VAL A 90 0.59 -3.12 11.30
C VAL A 90 1.84 -2.30 11.06
N LEU A 91 2.80 -2.85 10.32
CA LEU A 91 4.14 -2.28 10.17
C LEU A 91 4.15 -0.79 9.81
N ASN A 92 3.41 -0.40 8.78
CA ASN A 92 3.38 0.98 8.28
C ASN A 92 2.55 1.95 9.15
N TYR A 93 1.87 1.45 10.19
CA TYR A 93 1.08 2.24 11.14
C TYR A 93 1.65 2.12 12.56
N THR A 94 2.94 1.87 12.69
CA THR A 94 3.65 1.77 13.97
C THR A 94 4.85 2.68 13.98
N ASP A 95 5.20 3.17 15.16
CA ASP A 95 6.41 3.93 15.41
C ASP A 95 7.46 3.07 16.14
N ASP A 96 8.68 3.57 16.25
CA ASP A 96 9.73 2.92 17.05
C ASP A 96 9.34 2.88 18.56
N PRO A 97 9.69 1.84 19.27
CA PRO A 97 10.53 0.68 18.88
C PRO A 97 9.78 -0.45 18.17
N GLN A 98 8.46 -0.42 18.15
CA GLN A 98 7.63 -1.49 17.59
C GLN A 98 7.85 -1.64 16.08
N HIS A 99 7.88 -0.52 15.34
CA HIS A 99 8.16 -0.52 13.91
C HIS A 99 9.48 -1.23 13.60
N ARG A 100 10.54 -0.87 14.31
CA ARG A 100 11.88 -1.49 14.13
C ARG A 100 11.84 -3.00 14.38
N THR A 101 11.15 -3.45 15.40
CA THR A 101 11.00 -4.87 15.72
C THR A 101 10.29 -5.63 14.61
N LEU A 102 9.15 -5.12 14.15
CA LEU A 102 8.39 -5.72 13.04
C LEU A 102 9.20 -5.70 11.72
N ARG A 103 9.87 -4.59 11.43
CA ARG A 103 10.71 -4.46 10.24
C ARG A 103 11.87 -5.47 10.21
N GLN A 104 12.50 -5.71 11.35
CA GLN A 104 13.57 -6.71 11.47
C GLN A 104 13.07 -8.12 11.19
N LEU A 105 11.84 -8.47 11.60
CA LEU A 105 11.26 -9.77 11.28
C LEU A 105 11.06 -9.93 9.76
N VAL A 106 10.46 -8.93 9.14
CA VAL A 106 10.22 -8.94 7.68
C VAL A 106 11.53 -9.00 6.89
N ASN A 107 12.55 -8.25 7.29
CA ASN A 107 13.85 -8.20 6.61
C ASN A 107 14.57 -9.55 6.55
N LYS A 108 14.29 -10.47 7.48
CA LYS A 108 14.88 -11.83 7.46
C LYS A 108 14.48 -12.63 6.21
N GLY A 109 13.31 -12.35 5.63
CA GLY A 109 12.84 -12.99 4.39
C GLY A 109 13.46 -12.41 3.11
N PHE A 110 14.11 -11.24 3.18
CA PHE A 110 14.71 -10.56 2.03
C PHE A 110 16.22 -10.78 1.95
N THR A 111 16.64 -12.04 1.96
CA THR A 111 18.06 -12.40 1.77
C THR A 111 18.42 -12.39 0.29
N THR A 112 19.72 -12.19 -0.04
CA THR A 112 20.21 -12.25 -1.43
C THR A 112 19.85 -13.57 -2.11
N ARG A 113 19.88 -14.69 -1.38
CA ARG A 113 19.48 -15.99 -1.90
C ARG A 113 17.99 -16.07 -2.22
N ALA A 114 17.13 -15.56 -1.32
CA ALA A 114 15.68 -15.55 -1.53
C ALA A 114 15.32 -14.66 -2.72
N LEU A 115 15.99 -13.50 -2.85
CA LEU A 115 15.80 -12.59 -3.98
C LEU A 115 16.24 -13.21 -5.31
N GLY A 116 17.34 -13.96 -5.36
CA GLY A 116 17.78 -14.64 -6.58
C GLY A 116 16.78 -15.71 -7.05
N VAL A 117 16.20 -16.48 -6.13
CA VAL A 117 15.13 -17.44 -6.47
C VAL A 117 13.87 -16.73 -6.95
N LEU A 118 13.54 -15.60 -6.33
CA LEU A 118 12.40 -14.78 -6.74
C LEU A 118 12.58 -14.23 -8.16
N GLU A 119 13.76 -13.70 -8.47
CA GLU A 119 14.10 -13.16 -9.78
C GLU A 119 13.93 -14.20 -10.89
N GLU A 120 14.50 -15.39 -10.73
CA GLU A 120 14.36 -16.50 -11.68
C GLU A 120 12.88 -16.89 -11.90
N ASN A 121 12.13 -17.03 -10.82
CA ASN A 121 10.70 -17.36 -10.93
C ASN A 121 9.88 -16.26 -11.61
N LEU A 122 10.17 -14.99 -11.34
CA LEU A 122 9.49 -13.86 -11.99
C LEU A 122 9.83 -13.76 -13.48
N GLU A 123 11.09 -14.01 -13.85
CA GLU A 123 11.50 -14.05 -15.26
C GLU A 123 10.75 -15.15 -16.02
N ASN A 124 10.71 -16.36 -15.46
CA ASN A 124 9.96 -17.47 -16.05
C ASN A 124 8.47 -17.14 -16.18
N ARG A 125 7.88 -16.52 -15.15
CA ARG A 125 6.47 -16.12 -15.18
C ARG A 125 6.21 -15.02 -16.21
N ALA A 126 7.08 -14.01 -16.28
CA ALA A 126 6.98 -12.93 -17.25
C ALA A 126 7.01 -13.48 -18.70
N ASN A 127 7.94 -14.38 -18.99
CA ASN A 127 8.03 -15.03 -20.29
C ASN A 127 6.75 -15.80 -20.62
N ALA A 128 6.23 -16.61 -19.69
CA ALA A 128 4.99 -17.35 -19.88
C ALA A 128 3.78 -16.43 -20.11
N LEU A 129 3.71 -15.27 -19.47
CA LEU A 129 2.65 -14.29 -19.69
C LEU A 129 2.78 -13.63 -21.07
N ILE A 130 4.00 -13.30 -21.50
CA ILE A 130 4.26 -12.72 -22.82
C ILE A 130 3.90 -13.70 -23.93
N ASP A 131 4.26 -14.98 -23.77
CA ASP A 131 3.95 -16.05 -24.74
C ASP A 131 2.43 -16.30 -24.86
N ALA A 132 1.66 -15.93 -23.85
CA ALA A 132 0.20 -16.05 -23.84
C ALA A 132 -0.53 -14.83 -24.41
N PHE A 133 0.16 -13.79 -24.86
CA PHE A 133 -0.49 -12.62 -25.44
C PHE A 133 -1.23 -12.96 -26.75
N PRO A 134 -2.44 -12.45 -26.95
CA PRO A 134 -3.17 -12.66 -28.20
C PRO A 134 -2.45 -12.00 -29.38
N GLU A 135 -2.27 -12.73 -30.45
CA GLU A 135 -1.64 -12.21 -31.66
C GLU A 135 -2.65 -11.42 -32.52
N GLY A 136 -2.21 -10.24 -32.98
CA GLY A 136 -2.95 -9.44 -33.96
C GLY A 136 -4.18 -8.68 -33.42
N GLU A 137 -4.48 -8.76 -32.15
CA GLU A 137 -5.58 -8.08 -31.49
C GLU A 137 -5.09 -7.19 -30.35
N GLY A 138 -5.85 -6.11 -30.06
CA GLY A 138 -5.61 -5.30 -28.85
C GLY A 138 -6.10 -6.06 -27.62
N PHE A 139 -5.37 -5.94 -26.50
CA PHE A 139 -5.74 -6.55 -25.22
C PHE A 139 -5.45 -5.60 -24.05
N ASP A 140 -6.05 -5.86 -22.92
CA ASP A 140 -5.78 -5.14 -21.67
C ASP A 140 -4.46 -5.63 -21.06
N PHE A 141 -3.39 -4.85 -21.26
CA PHE A 141 -2.06 -5.15 -20.74
C PHE A 141 -2.01 -5.17 -19.20
N ILE A 142 -2.86 -4.34 -18.55
CA ILE A 142 -2.90 -4.30 -17.08
C ILE A 142 -3.42 -5.64 -16.54
N GLN A 143 -4.51 -6.15 -17.10
CA GLN A 143 -5.07 -7.43 -16.69
C GLN A 143 -4.19 -8.62 -17.08
N ALA A 144 -3.64 -8.59 -18.28
CA ALA A 144 -2.88 -9.72 -18.82
C ALA A 144 -1.45 -9.84 -18.24
N PHE A 145 -0.85 -8.73 -17.78
CA PHE A 145 0.57 -8.73 -17.40
C PHE A 145 0.86 -7.90 -16.14
N ALA A 146 0.55 -6.59 -16.15
CA ALA A 146 1.06 -5.67 -15.14
C ALA A 146 0.52 -5.94 -13.73
N ARG A 147 -0.69 -6.49 -13.62
CA ARG A 147 -1.32 -6.93 -12.38
C ARG A 147 -0.69 -8.22 -11.86
N GLU A 148 -0.47 -9.18 -12.74
CA GLU A 148 -0.13 -10.56 -12.40
C GLU A 148 1.25 -10.67 -11.74
N LEU A 149 2.28 -10.04 -12.30
CA LEU A 149 3.65 -10.19 -11.81
C LEU A 149 3.87 -9.71 -10.36
N PRO A 150 3.43 -8.51 -9.95
CA PRO A 150 3.59 -8.05 -8.57
C PRO A 150 2.84 -8.91 -7.57
N LEU A 151 1.65 -9.37 -7.93
CA LEU A 151 0.84 -10.24 -7.07
C LEU A 151 1.51 -11.60 -6.88
N GLN A 152 2.02 -12.20 -7.95
CA GLN A 152 2.79 -13.44 -7.88
C GLN A 152 4.06 -13.26 -7.02
N ALA A 153 4.78 -12.15 -7.17
CA ALA A 153 5.95 -11.84 -6.36
C ALA A 153 5.64 -11.84 -4.86
N ILE A 154 4.60 -11.11 -4.47
CA ILE A 154 4.16 -11.03 -3.08
C ILE A 154 3.77 -12.41 -2.54
N CYS A 155 2.98 -13.16 -3.30
CA CYS A 155 2.56 -14.52 -2.93
C CYS A 155 3.75 -15.47 -2.76
N MET A 156 4.76 -15.39 -3.63
CA MET A 156 5.98 -16.20 -3.51
C MET A 156 6.78 -15.84 -2.26
N ILE A 157 6.98 -14.56 -2.00
CA ILE A 157 7.69 -14.07 -0.81
C ILE A 157 6.99 -14.53 0.48
N LEU A 158 5.67 -14.52 0.50
CA LEU A 158 4.87 -14.99 1.63
C LEU A 158 4.76 -16.51 1.70
N GLY A 159 5.16 -17.24 0.65
CA GLY A 159 5.03 -18.70 0.60
C GLY A 159 3.59 -19.18 0.39
N VAL A 160 2.75 -18.37 -0.28
CA VAL A 160 1.38 -18.73 -0.65
C VAL A 160 1.41 -19.83 -1.72
N PRO A 161 0.68 -20.97 -1.55
CA PRO A 161 0.56 -22.01 -2.56
C PRO A 161 0.08 -21.44 -3.91
N GLN A 162 0.58 -22.03 -5.02
CA GLN A 162 0.26 -21.53 -6.36
C GLN A 162 -1.25 -21.51 -6.64
N ASP A 163 -1.96 -22.55 -6.20
CA ASP A 163 -3.37 -22.74 -6.45
C ASP A 163 -4.25 -21.69 -5.75
N ASP A 164 -3.77 -21.13 -4.64
CA ASP A 164 -4.51 -20.14 -3.84
C ASP A 164 -4.30 -18.70 -4.32
N ARG A 165 -3.28 -18.46 -5.16
CA ARG A 165 -2.81 -17.09 -5.46
C ARG A 165 -3.85 -16.26 -6.18
N THR A 166 -4.52 -16.80 -7.17
CA THR A 166 -5.52 -16.07 -7.96
C THR A 166 -6.67 -15.62 -7.08
N GLU A 167 -7.23 -16.54 -6.27
CA GLU A 167 -8.32 -16.20 -5.36
C GLU A 167 -7.91 -15.17 -4.32
N LEU A 168 -6.71 -15.29 -3.74
CA LEU A 168 -6.19 -14.33 -2.77
C LEU A 168 -5.99 -12.95 -3.37
N CYS A 169 -5.46 -12.88 -4.60
CA CYS A 169 -5.26 -11.63 -5.33
C CYS A 169 -6.60 -10.93 -5.61
N ASP A 170 -7.60 -11.69 -6.08
CA ASP A 170 -8.93 -11.16 -6.33
C ASP A 170 -9.60 -10.64 -5.04
N LEU A 171 -9.43 -11.33 -3.92
CA LEU A 171 -9.92 -10.88 -2.62
C LEU A 171 -9.26 -9.57 -2.17
N ILE A 172 -7.95 -9.45 -2.37
CA ILE A 172 -7.19 -8.23 -2.01
C ILE A 172 -7.67 -7.05 -2.86
N GLU A 173 -7.78 -7.22 -4.16
CA GLU A 173 -8.24 -6.16 -5.06
C GLU A 173 -9.66 -5.72 -4.77
N GLN A 174 -10.57 -6.66 -4.56
CA GLN A 174 -11.95 -6.34 -4.21
C GLN A 174 -12.03 -5.61 -2.87
N GLY A 175 -11.15 -5.94 -1.92
CA GLY A 175 -11.03 -5.22 -0.65
C GLY A 175 -10.49 -3.80 -0.79
N LEU A 176 -9.61 -3.56 -1.77
CA LEU A 176 -9.00 -2.26 -2.02
C LEU A 176 -9.84 -1.36 -2.94
N ALA A 177 -10.63 -1.95 -3.85
CA ALA A 177 -11.43 -1.23 -4.84
C ALA A 177 -12.66 -0.51 -4.25
N THR A 178 -12.97 -0.73 -2.98
CA THR A 178 -14.12 -0.11 -2.33
C THR A 178 -13.73 1.23 -1.73
N ASP A 179 -14.08 2.32 -2.39
CA ASP A 179 -13.92 3.72 -1.93
C ASP A 179 -14.72 4.04 -0.64
N SER A 180 -15.42 3.08 -0.11
CA SER A 180 -16.27 3.26 1.06
C SER A 180 -15.97 2.16 2.09
N PRO A 181 -15.87 2.49 3.38
CA PRO A 181 -15.76 1.50 4.46
C PRO A 181 -17.08 0.77 4.64
N ASN A 182 -17.63 0.22 3.56
CA ASN A 182 -18.87 -0.49 3.52
C ASN A 182 -18.68 -1.92 4.05
N VAL A 183 -19.77 -2.50 4.46
CA VAL A 183 -19.90 -3.91 4.90
C VAL A 183 -19.15 -4.87 3.99
N VAL A 184 -19.10 -4.59 2.69
CA VAL A 184 -18.43 -5.37 1.66
C VAL A 184 -16.90 -5.39 1.85
N ALA A 185 -16.24 -4.23 2.01
CA ALA A 185 -14.78 -4.18 2.24
C ALA A 185 -14.37 -4.91 3.53
N ILE A 186 -15.20 -4.79 4.59
CA ILE A 186 -14.97 -5.50 5.84
C ILE A 186 -15.07 -7.02 5.65
N GLU A 187 -15.97 -7.47 4.79
CA GLU A 187 -16.10 -8.91 4.50
C GLU A 187 -14.86 -9.45 3.78
N TYR A 188 -14.34 -8.76 2.76
CA TYR A 188 -13.11 -9.16 2.09
C TYR A 188 -11.90 -9.18 3.03
N ILE A 189 -11.75 -8.14 3.86
CA ILE A 189 -10.70 -8.10 4.87
C ILE A 189 -10.81 -9.29 5.84
N LYS A 190 -12.01 -9.66 6.25
CA LYS A 190 -12.23 -10.85 7.10
C LYS A 190 -11.82 -12.14 6.39
N LYS A 191 -12.15 -12.31 5.11
CA LYS A 191 -11.76 -13.48 4.32
C LYS A 191 -10.23 -13.58 4.21
N ILE A 192 -9.56 -12.45 3.91
CA ILE A 192 -8.09 -12.37 3.88
C ILE A 192 -7.50 -12.74 5.27
N GLN A 193 -8.07 -12.25 6.36
CA GLN A 193 -7.62 -12.59 7.71
C GLN A 193 -7.80 -14.08 8.05
N VAL A 194 -8.89 -14.69 7.62
CA VAL A 194 -9.13 -16.13 7.81
C VAL A 194 -8.09 -16.94 7.04
N TYR A 195 -7.85 -16.59 5.77
CA TYR A 195 -6.81 -17.20 4.96
C TYR A 195 -5.42 -17.06 5.60
N ALA A 196 -5.07 -15.83 6.00
CA ALA A 196 -3.78 -15.55 6.64
C ALA A 196 -3.56 -16.37 7.93
N ARG A 197 -4.59 -16.55 8.75
CA ARG A 197 -4.52 -17.42 9.93
C ARG A 197 -4.30 -18.88 9.55
N GLY A 198 -4.95 -19.34 8.50
CA GLY A 198 -4.80 -20.71 7.98
C GLY A 198 -3.38 -20.98 7.51
N ILE A 199 -2.83 -20.10 6.67
CA ILE A 199 -1.45 -20.26 6.16
C ILE A 199 -0.40 -20.16 7.27
N VAL A 200 -0.57 -19.25 8.24
CA VAL A 200 0.33 -19.17 9.41
C VAL A 200 0.29 -20.46 10.24
N ALA A 201 -0.90 -21.01 10.46
CA ALA A 201 -1.03 -22.28 11.19
C ALA A 201 -0.38 -23.45 10.44
N GLU A 202 -0.48 -23.49 9.12
CA GLU A 202 0.17 -24.48 8.27
C GLU A 202 1.69 -24.33 8.31
N LYS A 203 2.21 -23.13 8.12
CA LYS A 203 3.66 -22.85 8.14
C LYS A 203 4.31 -23.10 9.50
N ARG A 204 3.58 -22.96 10.59
CA ARG A 204 4.07 -23.36 11.92
C ARG A 204 4.26 -24.87 12.05
N ARG A 205 3.44 -25.67 11.36
CA ARG A 205 3.58 -27.15 11.34
C ARG A 205 4.62 -27.61 10.34
N ASN A 206 4.66 -26.95 9.20
CA ASN A 206 5.51 -27.29 8.05
C ASN A 206 6.26 -26.04 7.58
N PRO A 207 7.34 -25.61 8.29
CA PRO A 207 8.12 -24.43 7.92
C PRO A 207 8.75 -24.59 6.54
N ALA A 208 8.78 -23.50 5.76
CA ALA A 208 9.43 -23.42 4.46
C ALA A 208 10.38 -22.21 4.41
N ASN A 209 11.03 -22.01 3.27
CA ASN A 209 11.92 -20.87 3.06
C ASN A 209 11.12 -19.64 2.57
N ASP A 210 10.29 -19.09 3.45
CA ASP A 210 9.44 -17.93 3.19
C ASP A 210 9.33 -17.03 4.43
N ILE A 211 8.77 -15.81 4.26
CA ILE A 211 8.65 -14.83 5.35
C ILE A 211 7.73 -15.31 6.47
N ILE A 212 6.66 -16.03 6.15
CA ILE A 212 5.69 -16.46 7.17
C ILE A 212 6.31 -17.54 8.08
N SER A 213 7.27 -18.31 7.56
CA SER A 213 7.98 -19.37 8.29
C SER A 213 9.15 -18.86 9.14
N THR A 214 9.53 -17.59 8.98
CA THR A 214 10.68 -16.96 9.68
C THR A 214 10.28 -16.40 11.03
#